data_b4f5e6612027f6609061da84c8637dff
#
_entry.id   b4f5e6612027f6609061da84c8637dff
#
_cell.length_a   1.000
_cell.length_b   1.000
_cell.length_c   1.000
_cell.angle_alpha   90.00
_cell.angle_beta   90.00
_cell.angle_gamma   90.00
#
_symmetry.space_group_name_H-M   'P 1'
#
loop_
_entity.id
_entity.type
_entity.pdbx_description
1 polymer ?
#
loop_
_entity_poly.entity_id
_entity_poly.type
_entity_poly.pdbx_seq_one_letter_code
_entity_poly.pdbx_strand_id
1 'polypeptide(L)'
;GAGFIASQNRDLVYDRSKAIRHSKPVWADVQTELSESLVKQVKALTPKVPPIPVEPQQIKFLAYEAITGGARGLRFTSDNRLDGIDPVTQLRAKTLEWMNAELEQIEPWVAGGAMMGKLPVSTANNSGIEVTAINTNRSRLLLIQRPTHHEQYLAGDQTPKTISFQDVDSPFTDNAYL
;
A
#
# COMPACT_ATOMS: atom_id res chain seq x y z
N GLY A 1 -14.32 6.72 2.07
CA GLY A 1 -13.71 5.68 2.87
C GLY A 1 -12.21 5.61 2.69
N ALA A 2 -11.52 4.81 3.48
CA ALA A 2 -10.05 4.68 3.42
C ALA A 2 -9.54 4.24 2.03
N GLY A 3 -10.28 3.40 1.31
CA GLY A 3 -9.93 2.98 -0.05
C GLY A 3 -9.93 4.13 -1.07
N PHE A 4 -10.81 5.10 -0.93
CA PHE A 4 -10.82 6.28 -1.80
C PHE A 4 -9.59 7.16 -1.56
N ILE A 5 -9.22 7.38 -0.29
CA ILE A 5 -8.02 8.16 0.06
C ILE A 5 -6.76 7.45 -0.43
N ALA A 6 -6.69 6.13 -0.31
CA ALA A 6 -5.55 5.35 -0.76
C ALA A 6 -5.37 5.41 -2.29
N SER A 7 -6.46 5.26 -3.05
CA SER A 7 -6.40 5.39 -4.52
C SER A 7 -6.00 6.79 -4.96
N GLN A 8 -6.51 7.84 -4.32
CA GLN A 8 -6.09 9.22 -4.61
C GLN A 8 -4.60 9.44 -4.31
N ASN A 9 -4.09 8.89 -3.21
CA ASN A 9 -2.67 8.99 -2.89
C ASN A 9 -1.81 8.27 -3.93
N ARG A 10 -2.23 7.07 -4.37
CA ARG A 10 -1.57 6.35 -5.46
C ARG A 10 -1.52 7.17 -6.74
N ASP A 11 -2.66 7.71 -7.17
CA ASP A 11 -2.76 8.48 -8.41
C ASP A 11 -1.89 9.74 -8.35
N LEU A 12 -1.85 10.42 -7.19
CA LEU A 12 -0.96 11.56 -6.97
C LEU A 12 0.52 11.16 -7.06
N VAL A 13 0.92 10.03 -6.48
CA VAL A 13 2.29 9.51 -6.56
C VAL A 13 2.64 9.16 -8.01
N TYR A 14 1.72 8.51 -8.72
CA TYR A 14 1.88 8.16 -10.12
C TYR A 14 2.08 9.38 -11.02
N ASP A 15 1.24 10.39 -10.88
CA ASP A 15 1.36 11.63 -11.65
C ASP A 15 2.68 12.35 -11.37
N ARG A 16 3.10 12.39 -10.10
CA ARG A 16 4.40 12.95 -9.71
C ARG A 16 5.56 12.15 -10.28
N SER A 17 5.49 10.83 -10.26
CA SER A 17 6.54 9.97 -10.82
C SER A 17 6.71 10.17 -12.32
N LYS A 18 5.62 10.34 -13.05
CA LYS A 18 5.64 10.69 -14.48
C LYS A 18 6.19 12.08 -14.75
N ALA A 19 5.79 13.08 -13.96
CA ALA A 19 6.22 14.47 -14.15
C ALA A 19 7.74 14.64 -13.98
N ILE A 20 8.35 13.84 -13.10
CA ILE A 20 9.80 13.92 -12.80
C ILE A 20 10.65 13.15 -13.85
N ARG A 21 10.05 12.55 -14.87
CA ARG A 21 10.74 11.81 -15.95
C ARG A 21 11.77 10.79 -15.46
N HIS A 22 11.45 10.04 -14.42
CA HIS A 22 12.29 8.99 -13.81
C HIS A 22 13.68 9.43 -13.30
N SER A 23 13.97 10.73 -13.29
CA SER A 23 15.29 11.23 -12.91
C SER A 23 15.51 11.35 -11.39
N LYS A 24 14.42 11.36 -10.61
CA LYS A 24 14.48 11.49 -9.13
C LYS A 24 13.54 10.50 -8.47
N PRO A 25 13.94 9.91 -7.33
CA PRO A 25 13.04 9.07 -6.56
C PRO A 25 11.88 9.88 -5.97
N VAL A 26 10.67 9.35 -6.08
CA VAL A 26 9.49 9.91 -5.41
C VAL A 26 9.36 9.24 -4.05
N TRP A 27 9.19 10.05 -3.02
CA TRP A 27 8.86 9.59 -1.67
C TRP A 27 7.39 9.88 -1.40
N ALA A 28 6.72 8.92 -0.77
CA ALA A 28 5.33 9.05 -0.38
C ALA A 28 5.18 9.03 1.14
N ASP A 29 4.27 9.87 1.64
CA ASP A 29 3.91 9.89 3.04
C ASP A 29 2.79 8.88 3.30
N VAL A 30 2.98 8.04 4.30
CA VAL A 30 2.01 7.07 4.80
C VAL A 30 1.60 7.48 6.21
N GLN A 31 0.36 7.92 6.33
CA GLN A 31 -0.21 8.30 7.63
C GLN A 31 -0.49 7.06 8.48
N THR A 32 0.01 7.06 9.71
CA THR A 32 -0.12 5.94 10.64
C THR A 32 -1.12 6.17 11.77
N GLU A 33 -1.66 7.38 11.84
CA GLU A 33 -2.73 7.75 12.78
C GLU A 33 -3.61 8.86 12.19
N LEU A 34 -4.78 9.07 12.75
CA LEU A 34 -5.63 10.20 12.37
C LEU A 34 -5.00 11.50 12.86
N SER A 35 -4.98 12.53 12.01
CA SER A 35 -4.51 13.85 12.43
C SER A 35 -5.40 14.41 13.56
N GLU A 36 -4.80 15.22 14.43
CA GLU A 36 -5.56 15.86 15.52
C GLU A 36 -6.79 16.64 15.02
N SER A 37 -6.66 17.31 13.87
CA SER A 37 -7.76 18.06 13.28
C SER A 37 -8.94 17.17 12.92
N LEU A 38 -8.66 16.00 12.32
CA LEU A 38 -9.68 15.01 11.99
C LEU A 38 -10.29 14.39 13.24
N VAL A 39 -9.48 14.09 14.24
CA VAL A 39 -9.97 13.60 15.56
C VAL A 39 -10.91 14.60 16.20
N LYS A 40 -10.58 15.91 16.17
CA LYS A 40 -11.44 16.97 16.69
C LYS A 40 -12.77 17.05 15.91
N GLN A 41 -12.74 16.94 14.59
CA GLN A 41 -13.95 16.92 13.75
C GLN A 41 -14.84 15.71 14.04
N VAL A 42 -14.24 14.51 14.11
CA VAL A 42 -14.98 13.27 14.44
C VAL A 42 -15.62 13.38 15.82
N LYS A 43 -14.89 13.87 16.84
CA LYS A 43 -15.45 14.09 18.17
C LYS A 43 -16.58 15.10 18.21
N ALA A 44 -16.51 16.16 17.38
CA ALA A 44 -17.59 17.14 17.29
C ALA A 44 -18.87 16.55 16.68
N LEU A 45 -18.74 15.66 15.69
CA LEU A 45 -19.86 15.00 15.02
C LEU A 45 -20.39 13.81 15.80
N THR A 46 -19.53 13.08 16.50
CA THR A 46 -19.86 11.84 17.22
C THR A 46 -19.24 11.84 18.63
N PRO A 47 -19.68 12.70 19.54
CA PRO A 47 -19.01 12.92 20.84
C PRO A 47 -19.00 11.68 21.74
N LYS A 48 -19.90 10.71 21.51
CA LYS A 48 -20.00 9.47 22.29
C LYS A 48 -19.18 8.30 21.73
N VAL A 49 -18.60 8.46 20.53
CA VAL A 49 -17.83 7.40 19.86
C VAL A 49 -16.34 7.74 19.99
N PRO A 50 -15.51 6.85 20.54
CA PRO A 50 -14.07 7.08 20.56
C PRO A 50 -13.54 7.12 19.13
N PRO A 51 -12.47 7.91 18.85
CA PRO A 51 -11.82 7.89 17.55
C PRO A 51 -11.34 6.48 17.23
N ILE A 52 -11.65 6.02 16.02
CA ILE A 52 -11.20 4.71 15.54
C ILE A 52 -9.72 4.84 15.16
N PRO A 53 -8.81 4.04 15.73
CA PRO A 53 -7.40 4.07 15.33
C PRO A 53 -7.23 3.61 13.89
N VAL A 54 -6.14 4.04 13.25
CA VAL A 54 -5.74 3.47 11.96
C VAL A 54 -5.26 2.05 12.20
N GLU A 55 -5.88 1.10 11.51
CA GLU A 55 -5.56 -0.32 11.67
C GLU A 55 -4.26 -0.70 10.92
N PRO A 56 -3.54 -1.74 11.39
CA PRO A 56 -2.33 -2.24 10.73
C PRO A 56 -2.49 -2.48 9.23
N GLN A 57 -3.62 -3.09 8.84
CA GLN A 57 -3.92 -3.40 7.44
C GLN A 57 -4.14 -2.16 6.59
N GLN A 58 -4.67 -1.08 7.18
CA GLN A 58 -4.82 0.20 6.48
C GLN A 58 -3.44 0.84 6.22
N ILE A 59 -2.54 0.80 7.21
CA ILE A 59 -1.16 1.29 7.05
C ILE A 59 -0.45 0.51 5.94
N LYS A 60 -0.55 -0.82 6.00
CA LYS A 60 0.02 -1.71 4.97
C LYS A 60 -0.54 -1.40 3.59
N PHE A 61 -1.86 -1.29 3.47
CA PHE A 61 -2.53 -0.99 2.21
C PHE A 61 -2.07 0.35 1.63
N LEU A 62 -2.00 1.43 2.45
CA LEU A 62 -1.52 2.74 2.02
C LEU A 62 -0.07 2.70 1.53
N ALA A 63 0.79 1.95 2.23
CA ALA A 63 2.19 1.78 1.83
C ALA A 63 2.33 1.10 0.47
N TYR A 64 1.59 0.01 0.25
CA TYR A 64 1.64 -0.71 -1.03
C TYR A 64 0.96 0.06 -2.17
N GLU A 65 -0.10 0.81 -1.91
CA GLU A 65 -0.69 1.71 -2.90
C GLU A 65 0.32 2.79 -3.35
N ALA A 66 1.10 3.34 -2.42
CA ALA A 66 2.14 4.29 -2.77
C ALA A 66 3.25 3.63 -3.64
N ILE A 67 3.68 2.42 -3.30
CA ILE A 67 4.68 1.66 -4.07
C ILE A 67 4.15 1.36 -5.48
N THR A 68 2.90 0.90 -5.61
CA THR A 68 2.30 0.62 -6.92
C THR A 68 2.06 1.89 -7.75
N GLY A 69 1.94 3.05 -7.09
CA GLY A 69 1.97 4.37 -7.73
C GLY A 69 3.36 4.82 -8.20
N GLY A 70 4.42 4.09 -7.85
CA GLY A 70 5.79 4.39 -8.26
C GLY A 70 6.65 5.07 -7.20
N ALA A 71 6.22 5.09 -5.94
CA ALA A 71 7.08 5.54 -4.86
C ALA A 71 8.32 4.65 -4.71
N ARG A 72 9.47 5.28 -4.49
CA ARG A 72 10.77 4.62 -4.28
C ARG A 72 11.21 4.63 -2.82
N GLY A 73 10.49 5.37 -1.99
CA GLY A 73 10.68 5.43 -0.57
C GLY A 73 9.39 5.83 0.12
N LEU A 74 9.25 5.43 1.37
CA LEU A 74 8.09 5.72 2.19
C LEU A 74 8.54 6.49 3.44
N ARG A 75 7.72 7.46 3.85
CA ARG A 75 7.85 8.14 5.12
C ARG A 75 6.59 7.90 5.93
N PHE A 76 6.71 7.15 7.01
CA PHE A 76 5.61 6.96 7.94
C PHE A 76 5.47 8.17 8.84
N THR A 77 4.28 8.79 8.84
CA THR A 77 4.01 10.03 9.57
C THR A 77 3.02 9.80 10.68
N SER A 78 3.25 10.47 11.82
CA SER A 78 2.46 10.38 13.04
C SER A 78 2.62 11.67 13.83
N ASP A 79 1.54 12.15 14.44
CA ASP A 79 1.58 13.32 15.34
C ASP A 79 2.09 12.92 16.73
N ASN A 80 1.87 11.64 17.13
CA ASN A 80 2.29 11.11 18.41
C ASN A 80 3.53 10.22 18.29
N ARG A 81 4.33 10.22 19.35
CA ARG A 81 5.52 9.37 19.46
C ARG A 81 5.12 7.89 19.51
N LEU A 82 6.08 7.01 19.14
CA LEU A 82 5.87 5.56 19.13
C LEU A 82 6.26 4.87 20.45
N ASP A 83 6.79 5.61 21.42
CA ASP A 83 7.25 5.10 22.72
C ASP A 83 6.15 5.14 23.80
N GLY A 84 4.91 5.43 23.43
CA GLY A 84 3.77 5.39 24.33
C GLY A 84 3.46 3.99 24.84
N ILE A 85 2.95 3.91 26.08
CA ILE A 85 2.61 2.64 26.74
C ILE A 85 1.17 2.18 26.46
N ASP A 86 0.39 2.99 25.80
CA ASP A 86 -1.00 2.64 25.46
C ASP A 86 -1.05 1.58 24.35
N PRO A 87 -2.09 0.72 24.36
CA PRO A 87 -2.17 -0.40 23.41
C PRO A 87 -2.20 0.01 21.94
N VAL A 88 -2.77 1.17 21.61
CA VAL A 88 -2.88 1.66 20.23
C VAL A 88 -1.50 2.06 19.71
N THR A 89 -0.74 2.81 20.52
CA THR A 89 0.64 3.19 20.17
C THR A 89 1.55 1.97 20.05
N GLN A 90 1.43 1.00 20.97
CA GLN A 90 2.21 -0.24 20.89
C GLN A 90 1.87 -1.05 19.64
N LEU A 91 0.58 -1.17 19.30
CA LEU A 91 0.15 -1.86 18.07
C LEU A 91 0.71 -1.16 16.82
N ARG A 92 0.67 0.17 16.79
CA ARG A 92 1.24 0.96 15.70
C ARG A 92 2.75 0.76 15.58
N ALA A 93 3.49 0.80 16.70
CA ALA A 93 4.93 0.57 16.71
C ALA A 93 5.29 -0.83 16.17
N LYS A 94 4.56 -1.86 16.62
CA LYS A 94 4.73 -3.23 16.12
C LYS A 94 4.37 -3.37 14.64
N THR A 95 3.34 -2.68 14.19
CA THR A 95 2.97 -2.66 12.77
C THR A 95 4.09 -2.09 11.92
N LEU A 96 4.69 -0.99 12.34
CA LEU A 96 5.80 -0.36 11.61
C LEU A 96 7.08 -1.21 11.66
N GLU A 97 7.34 -1.91 12.75
CA GLU A 97 8.45 -2.86 12.84
C GLU A 97 8.28 -4.00 11.80
N TRP A 98 7.08 -4.58 11.70
CA TRP A 98 6.79 -5.60 10.69
C TRP A 98 6.83 -5.06 9.27
N MET A 99 6.28 -3.87 9.06
CA MET A 99 6.33 -3.22 7.75
C MET A 99 7.77 -2.98 7.30
N ASN A 100 8.65 -2.54 8.19
CA ASN A 100 10.05 -2.34 7.86
C ASN A 100 10.74 -3.65 7.47
N ALA A 101 10.50 -4.74 8.21
CA ALA A 101 11.05 -6.05 7.88
C ALA A 101 10.51 -6.58 6.53
N GLU A 102 9.25 -6.35 6.21
CA GLU A 102 8.66 -6.72 4.92
C GLU A 102 9.22 -5.86 3.78
N LEU A 103 9.33 -4.55 3.99
CA LEU A 103 9.87 -3.62 3.00
C LEU A 103 11.35 -3.89 2.69
N GLU A 104 12.14 -4.29 3.69
CA GLU A 104 13.54 -4.69 3.50
C GLU A 104 13.67 -5.86 2.50
N GLN A 105 12.74 -6.81 2.54
CA GLN A 105 12.75 -7.95 1.62
C GLN A 105 12.46 -7.54 0.17
N ILE A 106 11.65 -6.52 -0.05
CA ILE A 106 11.25 -6.06 -1.39
C ILE A 106 12.06 -4.83 -1.87
N GLU A 107 12.94 -4.31 -1.02
CA GLU A 107 13.75 -3.11 -1.31
C GLU A 107 14.48 -3.18 -2.67
N PRO A 108 15.11 -4.29 -3.08
CA PRO A 108 15.82 -4.36 -4.35
C PRO A 108 14.96 -4.02 -5.56
N TRP A 109 13.68 -4.38 -5.51
CA TRP A 109 12.71 -4.06 -6.57
C TRP A 109 12.17 -2.64 -6.41
N VAL A 110 11.79 -2.25 -5.21
CA VAL A 110 11.17 -0.94 -4.97
C VAL A 110 12.16 0.19 -5.22
N ALA A 111 13.39 0.09 -4.73
CA ALA A 111 14.40 1.13 -4.88
C ALA A 111 15.01 1.20 -6.28
N GLY A 112 15.35 0.05 -6.88
CA GLY A 112 16.12 -0.03 -8.12
C GLY A 112 15.37 -0.60 -9.32
N GLY A 113 14.21 -1.22 -9.15
CA GLY A 113 13.47 -1.88 -10.21
C GLY A 113 12.73 -0.91 -11.15
N ALA A 114 12.43 -1.39 -12.35
CA ALA A 114 11.58 -0.68 -13.30
C ALA A 114 10.11 -1.03 -13.08
N MET A 115 9.27 -0.02 -12.87
CA MET A 115 7.83 -0.19 -12.77
C MET A 115 7.27 -0.53 -14.15
N MET A 116 6.67 -1.73 -14.26
CA MET A 116 6.03 -2.18 -15.50
C MET A 116 4.55 -1.78 -15.58
N GLY A 117 3.98 -1.32 -14.47
CA GLY A 117 2.57 -0.98 -14.37
C GLY A 117 1.69 -2.18 -14.04
N LYS A 118 0.38 -2.00 -14.29
CA LYS A 118 -0.62 -3.04 -14.01
C LYS A 118 -0.60 -4.10 -15.09
N LEU A 119 -0.56 -5.36 -14.66
CA LEU A 119 -0.72 -6.49 -15.56
C LEU A 119 -2.22 -6.79 -15.78
N PRO A 120 -2.61 -7.21 -16.99
CA PRO A 120 -3.97 -7.66 -17.23
C PRO A 120 -4.24 -8.93 -16.42
N VAL A 121 -5.30 -8.90 -15.62
CA VAL A 121 -5.70 -10.00 -14.76
C VAL A 121 -6.98 -10.61 -15.29
N SER A 122 -6.97 -11.92 -15.48
CA SER A 122 -8.17 -12.70 -15.79
C SER A 122 -8.63 -13.41 -14.52
N THR A 123 -9.77 -13.01 -14.01
CA THR A 123 -10.40 -13.65 -12.84
C THR A 123 -11.78 -14.13 -13.20
N ALA A 124 -12.15 -15.30 -12.72
CA ALA A 124 -13.46 -15.89 -12.99
C ALA A 124 -14.66 -15.03 -12.51
N ASN A 125 -14.42 -14.05 -11.61
CA ASN A 125 -15.49 -13.28 -10.95
C ASN A 125 -15.13 -11.81 -10.76
N ASN A 126 -14.58 -11.11 -11.74
CA ASN A 126 -14.29 -9.65 -11.69
C ASN A 126 -13.96 -9.16 -10.24
N SER A 127 -12.98 -9.76 -9.62
CA SER A 127 -12.73 -9.71 -8.18
C SER A 127 -12.13 -8.38 -7.70
N GLY A 128 -11.95 -7.38 -8.59
CA GLY A 128 -11.29 -6.12 -8.28
C GLY A 128 -9.82 -6.29 -7.88
N ILE A 129 -9.19 -7.42 -8.22
CA ILE A 129 -7.77 -7.67 -7.93
C ILE A 129 -6.93 -6.94 -8.97
N GLU A 130 -5.94 -6.23 -8.51
CA GLU A 130 -4.92 -5.56 -9.32
C GLU A 130 -3.57 -6.24 -9.10
N VAL A 131 -2.83 -6.45 -10.16
CA VAL A 131 -1.45 -6.97 -10.12
C VAL A 131 -0.54 -5.94 -10.74
N THR A 132 0.45 -5.49 -9.98
CA THR A 132 1.48 -4.56 -10.44
C THR A 132 2.83 -5.27 -10.47
N ALA A 133 3.57 -5.12 -11.56
CA ALA A 133 4.89 -5.73 -11.71
C ALA A 133 6.00 -4.70 -11.59
N ILE A 134 7.06 -5.07 -10.88
CA ILE A 134 8.32 -4.32 -10.79
C ILE A 134 9.46 -5.25 -11.19
N ASN A 135 10.22 -4.89 -12.23
CA ASN A 135 11.30 -5.69 -12.74
C ASN A 135 12.67 -5.19 -12.28
N THR A 136 13.52 -6.11 -11.92
CA THR A 136 14.97 -5.91 -11.92
C THR A 136 15.59 -6.64 -13.11
N ASN A 137 16.90 -6.58 -13.28
CA ASN A 137 17.57 -7.34 -14.33
C ASN A 137 17.54 -8.86 -14.13
N ARG A 138 17.18 -9.34 -12.94
CA ARG A 138 17.26 -10.75 -12.56
C ARG A 138 15.95 -11.37 -12.12
N SER A 139 14.98 -10.55 -11.73
CA SER A 139 13.76 -11.04 -11.13
C SER A 139 12.62 -10.03 -11.24
N ARG A 140 11.42 -10.50 -11.04
CA ARG A 140 10.18 -9.70 -11.04
C ARG A 140 9.47 -9.83 -9.70
N LEU A 141 9.10 -8.70 -9.13
CA LEU A 141 8.18 -8.62 -7.99
C LEU A 141 6.77 -8.40 -8.52
N LEU A 142 5.83 -9.21 -8.07
CA LEU A 142 4.41 -9.03 -8.32
C LEU A 142 3.73 -8.55 -7.03
N LEU A 143 3.14 -7.38 -7.07
CA LEU A 143 2.33 -6.84 -6.00
C LEU A 143 0.86 -7.08 -6.34
N ILE A 144 0.22 -7.94 -5.56
CA ILE A 144 -1.18 -8.33 -5.74
C ILE A 144 -2.02 -7.62 -4.70
N GLN A 145 -2.97 -6.82 -5.14
CA GLN A 145 -3.81 -6.03 -4.28
C GLN A 145 -5.28 -6.16 -4.68
N ARG A 146 -6.16 -5.97 -3.72
CA ARG A 146 -7.60 -5.83 -3.95
C ARG A 146 -8.06 -4.48 -3.41
N PRO A 147 -7.91 -3.41 -4.19
CA PRO A 147 -8.38 -2.10 -3.78
C PRO A 147 -9.91 -2.09 -3.72
N THR A 148 -10.44 -1.70 -2.56
CA THR A 148 -11.87 -1.44 -2.39
C THR A 148 -12.13 0.04 -2.66
N HIS A 149 -12.61 0.37 -3.84
CA HIS A 149 -12.72 1.78 -4.28
C HIS A 149 -13.83 2.57 -3.57
N HIS A 150 -14.86 1.92 -3.03
CA HIS A 150 -16.06 2.61 -2.55
C HIS A 150 -16.53 2.21 -1.15
N GLU A 151 -15.93 1.22 -0.52
CA GLU A 151 -16.38 0.70 0.77
C GLU A 151 -15.44 1.12 1.89
N GLN A 152 -15.99 1.22 3.10
CA GLN A 152 -15.16 1.24 4.29
C GLN A 152 -14.34 -0.04 4.31
N TYR A 153 -13.11 0.06 4.83
CA TYR A 153 -12.27 -1.09 5.04
C TYR A 153 -13.03 -2.10 5.93
N LEU A 154 -13.53 -3.14 5.30
CA LEU A 154 -14.04 -4.32 5.96
C LEU A 154 -12.99 -5.40 5.80
N ALA A 155 -12.76 -6.20 6.84
CA ALA A 155 -11.95 -7.40 6.74
C ALA A 155 -12.45 -8.20 5.53
N GLY A 156 -11.61 -8.31 4.49
CA GLY A 156 -12.04 -8.86 3.22
C GLY A 156 -12.44 -10.33 3.30
N ASP A 157 -13.19 -10.77 2.32
CA ASP A 157 -13.45 -12.18 2.07
C ASP A 157 -12.11 -12.95 2.02
N GLN A 158 -11.91 -13.85 2.98
CA GLN A 158 -10.70 -14.68 3.10
C GLN A 158 -10.76 -15.94 2.25
N THR A 159 -11.80 -16.11 1.44
CA THR A 159 -11.91 -17.26 0.54
C THR A 159 -10.75 -17.26 -0.45
N PRO A 160 -9.97 -18.34 -0.57
CA PRO A 160 -8.90 -18.44 -1.53
C PRO A 160 -9.41 -18.19 -2.95
N LYS A 161 -8.72 -17.36 -3.72
CA LYS A 161 -9.06 -17.02 -5.10
C LYS A 161 -7.90 -17.36 -6.01
N THR A 162 -8.20 -18.05 -7.09
CA THR A 162 -7.23 -18.29 -8.15
C THR A 162 -7.29 -17.11 -9.11
N ILE A 163 -6.15 -16.50 -9.35
CA ILE A 163 -5.94 -15.46 -10.34
C ILE A 163 -5.01 -15.97 -11.43
N SER A 164 -5.38 -15.69 -12.68
CA SER A 164 -4.51 -15.88 -13.83
C SER A 164 -4.18 -14.52 -14.42
N PHE A 165 -2.93 -14.30 -14.72
CA PHE A 165 -2.47 -13.08 -15.39
C PHE A 165 -1.58 -13.46 -16.57
N GLN A 166 -1.65 -12.68 -17.64
CA GLN A 166 -0.73 -12.81 -18.76
C GLN A 166 0.53 -12.01 -18.47
N ASP A 167 1.63 -12.70 -18.44
CA ASP A 167 2.95 -12.08 -18.36
C ASP A 167 3.49 -11.93 -19.79
N VAL A 168 3.15 -10.82 -20.44
CA VAL A 168 3.36 -10.62 -21.88
C VAL A 168 4.84 -10.44 -22.22
N ASP A 169 5.69 -10.08 -21.28
CA ASP A 169 7.11 -9.81 -21.52
C ASP A 169 8.00 -10.34 -20.37
N SER A 170 7.76 -11.56 -19.90
CA SER A 170 8.66 -12.14 -18.92
C SER A 170 9.96 -12.57 -19.62
N PRO A 171 11.10 -11.91 -19.37
CA PRO A 171 12.39 -12.43 -19.77
C PRO A 171 12.80 -13.65 -18.94
N PHE A 172 11.97 -14.06 -17.98
CA PHE A 172 12.22 -15.15 -17.05
C PHE A 172 11.33 -16.33 -17.42
N THR A 173 11.89 -17.30 -18.09
CA THR A 173 11.29 -18.63 -18.23
C THR A 173 11.51 -19.41 -16.92
N ASP A 174 10.45 -19.87 -16.32
CA ASP A 174 10.32 -21.09 -15.55
C ASP A 174 10.52 -21.15 -14.03
N ASN A 175 10.70 -20.07 -13.26
CA ASN A 175 10.66 -20.25 -11.79
C ASN A 175 9.92 -19.12 -11.07
N ALA A 176 8.63 -19.31 -10.82
CA ALA A 176 7.92 -18.54 -9.79
C ALA A 176 8.19 -19.20 -8.44
N TYR A 177 8.87 -18.52 -7.54
CA TYR A 177 8.91 -18.89 -6.13
C TYR A 177 7.74 -18.18 -5.42
N LEU A 178 6.85 -18.97 -4.84
CA LEU A 178 5.79 -18.52 -3.95
C LEU A 178 6.32 -18.38 -2.53
#